data_e325be6686aa499b5eb146322ae0b592
#
_entry.id   e325be6686aa499b5eb146322ae0b592
#
_cell.length_a   1.000
_cell.length_b   1.000
_cell.length_c   1.000
_cell.angle_alpha   90.00
_cell.angle_beta   90.00
_cell.angle_gamma   90.00
#
_symmetry.space_group_name_H-M   'P 1'
#
loop_
_entity.id
_entity.type
_entity.pdbx_description
1 polymer ?
#
loop_
_entity_poly.entity_id
_entity_poly.type
_entity_poly.pdbx_seq_one_letter_code
_entity_poly.pdbx_strand_id
1 'polypeptide(L)'
;VTVYDTLQQRKVQVVPLIPGELRMYVCGPTVYNLFHIGNARPLVVFDVVARHLRARGYKVTFARNITDVDDKIINRARELGEDPAAFAERWTREYHSDYYALGCLPPDIEPRATAHIAQMLTQIQQLIDRGLAYEMEGSVYYAVDHFAGYGELSKLPREELRAGARKELEGHKRDPADFALWKAAKPGEPSWDSPWGKGRPGWHIECSAMAEQYLGPRFDLHGGGIDLRFPHHENERAQAQGVHGPGSFAQHWLHNGFIGFRWVHEDQVLAEGSKIAKSDEKMRFMYAAFVARTCIERHGGEAVRLWLLTTHYRNPLAFDVDMPPDRVGDLSALRLPGLEEAERRLEYAYLSQQRLDDALAPLKPEPEGPVVDEAAQWLERLYQAMDDDFNTPVALAEWTAALGLLNRLLDNKLVPAPAKDVRRRTLWRLAADLRRAAAVLGLGERPPAEWLAEHRTRRIAARGLDVARIEAL
;
A
#
# COMPACT_ATOMS: atom_id res chain seq x y z
N VAL A 1 -2.03 -11.90 16.91
CA VAL A 1 -1.28 -11.34 15.77
C VAL A 1 0.02 -10.78 16.29
N THR A 2 1.14 -11.13 15.66
CA THR A 2 2.47 -10.56 15.90
C THR A 2 2.87 -9.69 14.72
N VAL A 3 3.67 -8.64 14.95
CA VAL A 3 4.18 -7.75 13.91
C VAL A 3 5.66 -7.45 14.15
N TYR A 4 6.42 -7.26 13.10
CA TYR A 4 7.76 -6.71 13.24
C TYR A 4 7.68 -5.20 13.43
N ASP A 5 8.00 -4.77 14.64
CA ASP A 5 8.02 -3.35 15.00
C ASP A 5 9.34 -2.70 14.60
N THR A 6 9.29 -1.73 13.71
CA THR A 6 10.50 -1.03 13.22
C THR A 6 11.21 -0.26 14.31
N LEU A 7 10.48 0.30 15.29
CA LEU A 7 11.06 1.02 16.42
C LEU A 7 11.83 0.07 17.34
N GLN A 8 11.24 -1.12 17.65
CA GLN A 8 11.82 -2.12 18.53
C GLN A 8 12.76 -3.10 17.81
N GLN A 9 12.75 -3.13 16.47
CA GLN A 9 13.53 -4.04 15.61
C GLN A 9 13.36 -5.53 15.94
N ARG A 10 12.16 -5.93 16.35
CA ARG A 10 11.80 -7.31 16.69
C ARG A 10 10.32 -7.56 16.45
N LYS A 11 9.96 -8.84 16.34
CA LYS A 11 8.55 -9.25 16.38
C LYS A 11 7.98 -9.03 17.77
N VAL A 12 6.81 -8.43 17.84
CA VAL A 12 6.07 -8.16 19.06
C VAL A 12 4.61 -8.56 18.89
N GLN A 13 3.98 -8.97 19.97
CA GLN A 13 2.54 -9.22 19.98
C GLN A 13 1.79 -7.87 19.97
N VAL A 14 0.82 -7.74 19.09
CA VAL A 14 -0.08 -6.58 19.08
C VAL A 14 -1.07 -6.74 20.23
N VAL A 15 -0.98 -5.84 21.20
CA VAL A 15 -1.93 -5.73 22.30
C VAL A 15 -2.69 -4.44 22.09
N PRO A 16 -4.00 -4.49 21.72
CA PRO A 16 -4.78 -3.29 21.47
C PRO A 16 -4.85 -2.37 22.69
N LEU A 17 -4.75 -1.06 22.49
CA LEU A 17 -4.93 -0.06 23.53
C LEU A 17 -6.35 -0.08 24.11
N ILE A 18 -7.33 -0.43 23.27
CA ILE A 18 -8.71 -0.67 23.67
C ILE A 18 -9.06 -2.12 23.33
N PRO A 19 -9.44 -2.96 24.30
CA PRO A 19 -9.73 -4.37 24.04
C PRO A 19 -10.72 -4.56 22.88
N GLY A 20 -10.32 -5.34 21.87
CA GLY A 20 -11.14 -5.64 20.69
C GLY A 20 -11.13 -4.56 19.60
N GLU A 21 -10.48 -3.41 19.82
CA GLU A 21 -10.38 -2.32 18.83
C GLU A 21 -8.92 -2.11 18.42
N LEU A 22 -8.67 -1.83 17.15
CA LEU A 22 -7.35 -1.43 16.63
C LEU A 22 -7.49 -0.16 15.79
N ARG A 23 -6.67 0.83 16.08
CA ARG A 23 -6.61 2.09 15.35
C ARG A 23 -5.30 2.13 14.57
N MET A 24 -5.42 2.32 13.26
CA MET A 24 -4.29 2.30 12.34
C MET A 24 -4.26 3.58 11.49
N TYR A 25 -3.10 4.23 11.44
CA TYR A 25 -2.82 5.34 10.53
C TYR A 25 -1.78 4.91 9.50
N VAL A 26 -2.01 5.24 8.24
CA VAL A 26 -1.03 5.02 7.16
C VAL A 26 -0.90 6.29 6.35
N CYS A 27 0.32 6.82 6.23
CA CYS A 27 0.56 8.01 5.43
C CYS A 27 0.11 7.79 3.98
N GLY A 28 -0.72 8.72 3.49
CA GLY A 28 -1.27 8.71 2.15
C GLY A 28 -0.38 9.43 1.13
N PRO A 29 -0.84 9.53 -0.11
CA PRO A 29 -0.05 10.12 -1.18
C PRO A 29 -0.11 11.65 -1.17
N THR A 30 0.95 12.28 -1.71
CA THR A 30 0.88 13.64 -2.26
C THR A 30 0.35 13.54 -3.69
N VAL A 31 -0.78 14.19 -3.96
CA VAL A 31 -1.53 14.05 -5.22
C VAL A 31 -1.08 15.04 -6.27
N TYR A 32 -0.05 14.69 -7.05
CA TYR A 32 0.50 15.57 -8.11
C TYR A 32 0.78 14.86 -9.44
N ASN A 33 0.62 13.54 -9.48
CA ASN A 33 0.82 12.70 -10.67
C ASN A 33 0.25 11.31 -10.45
N LEU A 34 0.13 10.49 -11.52
CA LEU A 34 -0.09 9.04 -11.38
C LEU A 34 0.99 8.44 -10.49
N PHE A 35 0.59 7.57 -9.58
CA PHE A 35 1.55 6.90 -8.73
C PHE A 35 2.22 5.71 -9.46
N HIS A 36 3.45 5.42 -9.09
CA HIS A 36 4.18 4.28 -9.62
C HIS A 36 3.93 3.01 -8.78
N ILE A 37 4.33 1.87 -9.32
CA ILE A 37 4.09 0.56 -8.68
C ILE A 37 4.67 0.47 -7.26
N GLY A 38 5.74 1.19 -6.96
CA GLY A 38 6.30 1.30 -5.61
C GLY A 38 5.35 1.93 -4.61
N ASN A 39 4.55 2.93 -5.02
CA ASN A 39 3.52 3.54 -4.18
C ASN A 39 2.27 2.64 -4.07
N ALA A 40 2.00 1.76 -5.05
CA ALA A 40 0.92 0.79 -4.96
C ALA A 40 1.14 -0.22 -3.83
N ARG A 41 2.40 -0.53 -3.50
CA ARG A 41 2.75 -1.53 -2.49
C ARG A 41 2.17 -1.24 -1.11
N PRO A 42 2.41 -0.08 -0.47
CA PRO A 42 1.79 0.24 0.82
C PRO A 42 0.25 0.27 0.75
N LEU A 43 -0.34 0.65 -0.39
CA LEU A 43 -1.79 0.67 -0.55
C LEU A 43 -2.37 -0.74 -0.38
N VAL A 44 -1.81 -1.72 -1.09
CA VAL A 44 -2.23 -3.13 -1.06
C VAL A 44 -1.86 -3.79 0.27
N VAL A 45 -0.65 -3.58 0.78
CA VAL A 45 -0.18 -4.19 2.03
C VAL A 45 -1.07 -3.80 3.20
N PHE A 46 -1.32 -2.51 3.40
CA PHE A 46 -2.11 -2.06 4.55
C PHE A 46 -3.62 -2.28 4.39
N ASP A 47 -4.12 -2.44 3.16
CA ASP A 47 -5.47 -2.95 2.91
C ASP A 47 -5.59 -4.42 3.40
N VAL A 48 -4.63 -5.27 3.06
CA VAL A 48 -4.60 -6.67 3.51
C VAL A 48 -4.43 -6.77 5.03
N VAL A 49 -3.60 -5.91 5.63
CA VAL A 49 -3.46 -5.80 7.09
C VAL A 49 -4.81 -5.50 7.73
N ALA A 50 -5.52 -4.47 7.26
CA ALA A 50 -6.83 -4.09 7.80
C ALA A 50 -7.87 -5.19 7.61
N ARG A 51 -7.93 -5.84 6.44
CA ARG A 51 -8.83 -6.95 6.14
C ARG A 51 -8.56 -8.15 7.08
N HIS A 52 -7.30 -8.51 7.28
CA HIS A 52 -6.94 -9.63 8.15
C HIS A 52 -7.31 -9.36 9.61
N LEU A 53 -6.97 -8.18 10.14
CA LEU A 53 -7.32 -7.80 11.50
C LEU A 53 -8.83 -7.83 11.73
N ARG A 54 -9.63 -7.35 10.77
CA ARG A 54 -11.10 -7.47 10.80
C ARG A 54 -11.56 -8.93 10.77
N ALA A 55 -10.94 -9.77 9.95
CA ALA A 55 -11.24 -11.20 9.89
C ALA A 55 -10.90 -11.94 11.19
N ARG A 56 -9.93 -11.45 11.97
CA ARG A 56 -9.61 -11.93 13.32
C ARG A 56 -10.53 -11.34 14.42
N GLY A 57 -11.54 -10.59 14.03
CA GLY A 57 -12.59 -10.09 14.93
C GLY A 57 -12.29 -8.74 15.58
N TYR A 58 -11.23 -8.04 15.20
CA TYR A 58 -10.98 -6.69 15.67
C TYR A 58 -11.87 -5.67 14.96
N LYS A 59 -12.39 -4.72 15.71
CA LYS A 59 -12.94 -3.49 15.14
C LYS A 59 -11.78 -2.58 14.74
N VAL A 60 -11.52 -2.49 13.44
CA VAL A 60 -10.39 -1.69 12.91
C VAL A 60 -10.89 -0.33 12.45
N THR A 61 -10.31 0.73 12.99
CA THR A 61 -10.43 2.10 12.46
C THR A 61 -9.18 2.41 11.66
N PHE A 62 -9.31 2.43 10.34
CA PHE A 62 -8.22 2.68 9.41
C PHE A 62 -8.29 4.09 8.85
N ALA A 63 -7.30 4.93 9.14
CA ALA A 63 -7.14 6.28 8.62
C ALA A 63 -5.99 6.36 7.62
N ARG A 64 -6.23 7.02 6.47
CA ARG A 64 -5.21 7.35 5.46
C ARG A 64 -5.49 8.73 4.90
N ASN A 65 -4.53 9.64 4.98
CA ASN A 65 -4.70 11.01 4.51
C ASN A 65 -4.49 11.16 3.00
N ILE A 66 -4.94 12.32 2.49
CA ILE A 66 -4.54 12.88 1.21
C ILE A 66 -3.76 14.17 1.49
N THR A 67 -2.51 14.24 1.05
CA THR A 67 -1.73 15.48 1.03
C THR A 67 -2.10 16.25 -0.25
N ASP A 68 -3.00 17.22 -0.11
CA ASP A 68 -3.56 18.05 -1.18
C ASP A 68 -2.96 19.46 -1.24
N VAL A 69 -1.93 19.74 -0.46
CA VAL A 69 -1.07 20.93 -0.51
C VAL A 69 0.39 20.56 -0.27
N ASP A 70 1.26 20.86 -1.23
CA ASP A 70 2.70 20.55 -1.18
C ASP A 70 3.44 21.32 -2.25
N ASP A 71 4.76 21.52 -2.11
CA ASP A 71 5.59 22.18 -3.13
C ASP A 71 5.47 21.53 -4.50
N LYS A 72 5.36 20.20 -4.58
CA LYS A 72 5.21 19.48 -5.84
C LYS A 72 3.90 19.79 -6.55
N ILE A 73 2.80 19.92 -5.79
CA ILE A 73 1.48 20.29 -6.30
C ILE A 73 1.54 21.71 -6.85
N ILE A 74 2.05 22.65 -6.04
CA ILE A 74 2.11 24.09 -6.38
C ILE A 74 2.98 24.30 -7.62
N ASN A 75 4.16 23.72 -7.67
CA ASN A 75 5.07 23.88 -8.80
C ASN A 75 4.49 23.25 -10.08
N ARG A 76 3.89 22.07 -9.98
CA ARG A 76 3.32 21.41 -11.15
C ARG A 76 2.08 22.10 -11.67
N ALA A 77 1.20 22.58 -10.81
CA ALA A 77 0.04 23.39 -11.18
C ALA A 77 0.48 24.67 -11.88
N ARG A 78 1.51 25.36 -11.34
CA ARG A 78 2.09 26.56 -11.95
C ARG A 78 2.66 26.30 -13.35
N GLU A 79 3.41 25.20 -13.54
CA GLU A 79 3.95 24.79 -14.85
C GLU A 79 2.84 24.59 -15.89
N LEU A 80 1.67 24.14 -15.46
CA LEU A 80 0.51 23.87 -16.33
C LEU A 80 -0.47 25.05 -16.43
N GLY A 81 -0.25 26.12 -15.67
CA GLY A 81 -1.17 27.27 -15.61
C GLY A 81 -2.51 26.91 -14.94
N GLU A 82 -2.54 25.91 -14.06
CA GLU A 82 -3.74 25.44 -13.34
C GLU A 82 -3.79 26.02 -11.93
N ASP A 83 -5.00 26.13 -11.38
CA ASP A 83 -5.20 26.40 -9.95
C ASP A 83 -4.73 25.19 -9.10
N PRO A 84 -3.91 25.38 -8.06
CA PRO A 84 -3.38 24.28 -7.28
C PRO A 84 -4.44 23.41 -6.60
N ALA A 85 -5.57 23.98 -6.16
CA ALA A 85 -6.65 23.21 -5.51
C ALA A 85 -7.40 22.37 -6.55
N ALA A 86 -7.72 22.93 -7.72
CA ALA A 86 -8.34 22.19 -8.83
C ALA A 86 -7.41 21.06 -9.33
N PHE A 87 -6.11 21.35 -9.41
CA PHE A 87 -5.08 20.38 -9.77
C PHE A 87 -5.04 19.20 -8.76
N ALA A 88 -4.97 19.48 -7.46
CA ALA A 88 -4.96 18.46 -6.41
C ALA A 88 -6.25 17.62 -6.42
N GLU A 89 -7.42 18.24 -6.62
CA GLU A 89 -8.69 17.53 -6.71
C GLU A 89 -8.75 16.58 -7.91
N ARG A 90 -8.23 16.99 -9.06
CA ARG A 90 -8.13 16.15 -10.25
C ARG A 90 -7.25 14.92 -9.97
N TRP A 91 -6.07 15.10 -9.39
CA TRP A 91 -5.15 14.00 -9.08
C TRP A 91 -5.63 13.11 -7.94
N THR A 92 -6.44 13.63 -7.02
CA THR A 92 -7.13 12.83 -6.00
C THR A 92 -8.11 11.84 -6.65
N ARG A 93 -8.89 12.28 -7.65
CA ARG A 93 -9.79 11.38 -8.40
C ARG A 93 -9.02 10.30 -9.16
N GLU A 94 -7.91 10.67 -9.81
CA GLU A 94 -7.04 9.71 -10.51
C GLU A 94 -6.43 8.70 -9.53
N TYR A 95 -5.99 9.14 -8.36
CA TYR A 95 -5.52 8.28 -7.29
C TYR A 95 -6.59 7.28 -6.85
N HIS A 96 -7.80 7.74 -6.58
CA HIS A 96 -8.91 6.86 -6.19
C HIS A 96 -9.24 5.84 -7.28
N SER A 97 -9.23 6.24 -8.55
CA SER A 97 -9.46 5.33 -9.67
C SER A 97 -8.48 4.15 -9.65
N ASP A 98 -7.18 4.42 -9.53
CA ASP A 98 -6.16 3.38 -9.49
C ASP A 98 -6.17 2.58 -8.17
N TYR A 99 -6.46 3.26 -7.05
CA TYR A 99 -6.58 2.64 -5.74
C TYR A 99 -7.68 1.57 -5.70
N TYR A 100 -8.86 1.90 -6.20
CA TYR A 100 -9.97 0.95 -6.27
C TYR A 100 -9.76 -0.13 -7.34
N ALA A 101 -9.10 0.20 -8.44
CA ALA A 101 -8.75 -0.80 -9.46
C ALA A 101 -7.79 -1.89 -8.92
N LEU A 102 -6.96 -1.57 -7.91
CA LEU A 102 -6.15 -2.54 -7.16
C LEU A 102 -6.96 -3.42 -6.19
N GLY A 103 -8.27 -3.24 -6.11
CA GLY A 103 -9.14 -3.96 -5.16
C GLY A 103 -8.96 -3.52 -3.70
N CYS A 104 -8.38 -2.35 -3.44
CA CYS A 104 -8.26 -1.81 -2.10
C CYS A 104 -9.62 -1.25 -1.61
N LEU A 105 -9.98 -1.54 -0.36
CA LEU A 105 -11.16 -0.97 0.28
C LEU A 105 -10.89 0.48 0.70
N PRO A 106 -11.90 1.36 0.66
CA PRO A 106 -11.73 2.71 1.18
C PRO A 106 -11.27 2.67 2.65
N PRO A 107 -10.39 3.57 3.09
CA PRO A 107 -10.12 3.74 4.50
C PRO A 107 -11.41 4.22 5.21
N ASP A 108 -11.54 3.94 6.50
CA ASP A 108 -12.69 4.42 7.28
C ASP A 108 -12.67 5.95 7.41
N ILE A 109 -11.47 6.54 7.41
CA ILE A 109 -11.22 7.98 7.56
C ILE A 109 -10.16 8.39 6.53
N GLU A 110 -10.52 9.35 5.65
CA GLU A 110 -9.58 9.90 4.64
C GLU A 110 -9.50 11.42 4.77
N PRO A 111 -8.72 11.94 5.75
CA PRO A 111 -8.59 13.37 5.95
C PRO A 111 -7.72 14.03 4.88
N ARG A 112 -8.05 15.28 4.53
CA ARG A 112 -7.26 16.13 3.64
C ARG A 112 -6.46 17.15 4.43
N ALA A 113 -5.21 17.39 4.04
CA ALA A 113 -4.34 18.34 4.73
C ALA A 113 -4.94 19.76 4.79
N THR A 114 -5.50 20.24 3.67
CA THR A 114 -6.12 21.57 3.60
C THR A 114 -7.33 21.76 4.51
N ALA A 115 -8.01 20.68 4.91
CA ALA A 115 -9.14 20.73 5.83
C ALA A 115 -8.73 20.71 7.32
N HIS A 116 -7.43 20.58 7.63
CA HIS A 116 -6.92 20.38 9.01
C HIS A 116 -5.91 21.44 9.44
N ILE A 117 -5.91 22.60 8.80
CA ILE A 117 -4.98 23.69 9.10
C ILE A 117 -5.08 24.14 10.57
N ALA A 118 -6.27 24.26 11.12
CA ALA A 118 -6.47 24.67 12.52
C ALA A 118 -5.81 23.70 13.52
N GLN A 119 -5.91 22.40 13.26
CA GLN A 119 -5.26 21.36 14.09
C GLN A 119 -3.73 21.45 14.02
N MET A 120 -3.20 21.67 12.83
CA MET A 120 -1.76 21.86 12.62
C MET A 120 -1.25 23.10 13.35
N LEU A 121 -1.94 24.24 13.21
CA LEU A 121 -1.57 25.48 13.94
C LEU A 121 -1.58 25.28 15.45
N THR A 122 -2.58 24.56 15.97
CA THR A 122 -2.66 24.23 17.40
C THR A 122 -1.47 23.38 17.84
N GLN A 123 -1.12 22.34 17.10
CA GLN A 123 0.01 21.47 17.43
C GLN A 123 1.35 22.22 17.32
N ILE A 124 1.53 23.07 16.31
CA ILE A 124 2.72 23.93 16.18
C ILE A 124 2.87 24.88 17.36
N GLN A 125 1.78 25.55 17.78
CA GLN A 125 1.82 26.44 18.92
C GLN A 125 2.23 25.72 20.21
N GLN A 126 1.68 24.51 20.43
CA GLN A 126 2.07 23.68 21.58
C GLN A 126 3.57 23.30 21.56
N LEU A 127 4.15 23.05 20.38
CA LEU A 127 5.58 22.79 20.23
C LEU A 127 6.43 24.04 20.55
N ILE A 128 6.00 25.22 20.12
CA ILE A 128 6.66 26.50 20.45
C ILE A 128 6.63 26.75 21.96
N ASP A 129 5.45 26.60 22.59
CA ASP A 129 5.27 26.83 24.03
C ASP A 129 6.14 25.89 24.89
N ARG A 130 6.52 24.73 24.33
CA ARG A 130 7.42 23.75 24.97
C ARG A 130 8.89 23.93 24.60
N GLY A 131 9.23 24.92 23.78
CA GLY A 131 10.59 25.19 23.35
C GLY A 131 11.16 24.17 22.35
N LEU A 132 10.29 23.38 21.71
CA LEU A 132 10.66 22.39 20.69
C LEU A 132 10.55 22.94 19.26
N ALA A 133 9.97 24.14 19.11
CA ALA A 133 9.89 24.83 17.83
C ALA A 133 10.17 26.32 18.00
N TYR A 134 10.55 26.98 16.93
CA TYR A 134 10.83 28.43 16.90
C TYR A 134 10.36 29.06 15.61
N GLU A 135 9.91 30.31 15.71
CA GLU A 135 9.58 31.15 14.57
C GLU A 135 10.83 31.84 14.01
N MET A 136 10.91 31.97 12.71
CA MET A 136 11.92 32.77 12.02
C MET A 136 11.38 33.24 10.67
N GLU A 137 11.29 34.56 10.50
CA GLU A 137 10.86 35.21 9.26
C GLU A 137 9.48 34.72 8.72
N GLY A 138 8.52 34.52 9.63
CA GLY A 138 7.18 34.04 9.31
C GLY A 138 7.06 32.53 9.05
N SER A 139 8.15 31.80 9.12
CA SER A 139 8.18 30.32 9.11
C SER A 139 8.40 29.77 10.51
N VAL A 140 7.96 28.54 10.77
CA VAL A 140 8.20 27.86 12.04
C VAL A 140 8.95 26.56 11.78
N TYR A 141 9.99 26.33 12.54
CA TYR A 141 10.85 25.15 12.44
C TYR A 141 10.85 24.36 13.73
N TYR A 142 10.91 23.04 13.62
CA TYR A 142 11.14 22.12 14.73
C TYR A 142 12.64 22.10 15.07
N ALA A 143 12.98 22.29 16.35
CA ALA A 143 14.35 22.25 16.85
C ALA A 143 14.75 20.80 17.19
N VAL A 144 15.35 20.10 16.24
CA VAL A 144 15.64 18.66 16.34
C VAL A 144 16.52 18.33 17.55
N ASP A 145 17.52 19.14 17.84
CA ASP A 145 18.44 18.92 18.98
C ASP A 145 17.75 19.05 20.36
N HIS A 146 16.53 19.62 20.42
CA HIS A 146 15.76 19.71 21.67
C HIS A 146 14.94 18.45 21.96
N PHE A 147 14.82 17.52 21.01
CA PHE A 147 14.13 16.25 21.20
C PHE A 147 15.12 15.08 21.37
N ALA A 148 15.30 14.64 22.60
CA ALA A 148 16.29 13.61 22.96
C ALA A 148 16.08 12.27 22.23
N GLY A 149 14.83 11.93 21.89
CA GLY A 149 14.46 10.69 21.20
C GLY A 149 14.62 10.72 19.66
N TYR A 150 15.16 11.78 19.07
CA TYR A 150 15.29 11.88 17.62
C TYR A 150 16.30 10.87 17.07
N GLY A 151 15.88 10.13 16.03
CA GLY A 151 16.66 9.05 15.44
C GLY A 151 16.37 7.66 16.00
N GLU A 152 15.53 7.53 17.04
CA GLU A 152 15.19 6.22 17.61
C GLU A 152 14.39 5.33 16.66
N LEU A 153 13.54 5.88 15.80
CA LEU A 153 12.80 5.11 14.80
C LEU A 153 13.65 4.78 13.58
N SER A 154 14.37 5.76 13.07
CA SER A 154 15.17 5.63 11.86
C SER A 154 16.43 4.77 12.07
N LYS A 155 16.97 4.74 13.29
CA LYS A 155 18.24 4.08 13.63
C LYS A 155 19.44 4.58 12.81
N LEU A 156 19.32 5.78 12.24
CA LEU A 156 20.38 6.37 11.46
C LEU A 156 21.40 7.08 12.39
N PRO A 157 22.70 7.04 12.07
CA PRO A 157 23.70 7.86 12.73
C PRO A 157 23.38 9.36 12.61
N ARG A 158 23.72 10.17 13.61
CA ARG A 158 23.47 11.63 13.61
C ARG A 158 23.97 12.34 12.35
N GLU A 159 25.08 11.89 11.79
CA GLU A 159 25.67 12.45 10.56
C GLU A 159 24.77 12.23 9.35
N GLU A 160 24.16 11.05 9.23
CA GLU A 160 23.20 10.73 8.15
C GLU A 160 21.86 11.44 8.35
N LEU A 161 21.40 11.62 9.59
CA LEU A 161 20.23 12.43 9.92
C LEU A 161 20.41 13.88 9.42
N ARG A 162 21.58 14.49 9.63
CA ARG A 162 21.91 15.84 9.13
C ARG A 162 22.05 15.87 7.61
N ALA A 163 22.59 14.84 6.97
CA ALA A 163 22.73 14.76 5.53
C ALA A 163 21.37 14.60 4.81
N GLY A 164 20.46 13.82 5.38
CA GLY A 164 19.10 13.65 4.86
C GLY A 164 18.26 14.93 4.95
N ALA A 165 18.40 15.67 6.04
CA ALA A 165 17.73 16.95 6.25
C ALA A 165 18.20 18.07 5.29
N ARG A 166 19.45 18.00 4.78
CA ARG A 166 19.98 18.99 3.81
C ARG A 166 19.23 19.06 2.49
N LYS A 167 18.39 18.08 2.16
CA LYS A 167 17.58 18.11 0.92
C LYS A 167 16.43 19.11 0.99
N GLU A 168 16.04 19.54 2.19
CA GLU A 168 15.08 20.62 2.41
C GLU A 168 15.84 21.94 2.63
N LEU A 169 16.61 22.38 1.64
CA LEU A 169 17.32 23.65 1.65
C LEU A 169 16.33 24.81 1.51
N GLU A 170 15.57 25.09 2.56
CA GLU A 170 14.77 26.31 2.64
C GLU A 170 15.14 27.11 3.92
N GLY A 171 15.55 28.34 3.68
CA GLY A 171 15.55 29.41 4.66
C GLY A 171 16.66 29.39 5.72
N HIS A 172 16.52 30.31 6.63
CA HIS A 172 17.43 30.64 7.73
C HIS A 172 17.23 29.75 8.94
N LYS A 173 17.42 28.42 8.81
CA LYS A 173 17.33 27.46 9.91
C LYS A 173 18.49 27.66 10.90
N ARG A 174 18.25 27.46 12.20
CA ARG A 174 19.30 27.48 13.24
C ARG A 174 20.26 26.30 13.09
N ASP A 175 19.71 25.09 12.82
CA ASP A 175 20.50 23.88 12.51
C ASP A 175 19.99 23.26 11.18
N PRO A 176 20.89 22.75 10.32
CA PRO A 176 20.49 22.06 9.09
C PRO A 176 19.55 20.88 9.29
N ALA A 177 19.54 20.25 10.47
CA ALA A 177 18.67 19.13 10.81
C ALA A 177 17.22 19.56 11.12
N ASP A 178 16.99 20.83 11.46
CA ASP A 178 15.66 21.33 11.75
C ASP A 178 14.78 21.25 10.52
N PHE A 179 13.49 21.01 10.71
CA PHE A 179 12.53 20.87 9.62
C PHE A 179 11.33 21.80 9.78
N ALA A 180 10.76 22.19 8.64
CA ALA A 180 9.66 23.14 8.61
C ALA A 180 8.35 22.53 9.14
N LEU A 181 7.72 23.21 10.08
CA LEU A 181 6.36 22.96 10.54
C LEU A 181 5.35 23.87 9.85
N TRP A 182 5.77 25.13 9.61
CA TRP A 182 5.00 26.14 8.87
C TRP A 182 5.94 26.90 7.96
N LYS A 183 5.55 27.08 6.70
CA LYS A 183 6.32 27.78 5.68
C LYS A 183 5.65 29.11 5.38
N ALA A 184 6.35 30.22 5.50
CA ALA A 184 5.87 31.54 5.08
C ALA A 184 5.46 31.51 3.59
N ALA A 185 4.30 32.09 3.26
CA ALA A 185 3.78 32.07 1.90
C ALA A 185 4.63 32.92 0.97
N LYS A 186 4.91 32.38 -0.23
CA LYS A 186 5.47 33.13 -1.35
C LYS A 186 4.32 33.73 -2.21
N PRO A 187 4.57 34.81 -2.94
CA PRO A 187 3.56 35.38 -3.82
C PRO A 187 2.94 34.34 -4.79
N GLY A 188 1.61 34.25 -4.80
CA GLY A 188 0.88 33.33 -5.68
C GLY A 188 0.77 31.89 -5.19
N GLU A 189 1.26 31.56 -3.98
CA GLU A 189 1.06 30.26 -3.36
C GLU A 189 -0.26 30.22 -2.56
N PRO A 190 -0.91 29.04 -2.44
CA PRO A 190 -1.98 28.84 -1.47
C PRO A 190 -1.46 29.15 -0.06
N SER A 191 -2.26 29.89 0.73
CA SER A 191 -1.83 30.28 2.08
C SER A 191 -3.02 30.45 3.01
N TRP A 192 -2.75 30.24 4.30
CA TRP A 192 -3.68 30.42 5.40
C TRP A 192 -3.12 31.41 6.42
N ASP A 193 -4.01 32.08 7.13
CA ASP A 193 -3.62 32.96 8.23
C ASP A 193 -3.10 32.14 9.41
N SER A 194 -2.02 32.62 10.03
CA SER A 194 -1.44 32.02 11.23
C SER A 194 -0.93 33.11 12.19
N PRO A 195 -0.62 32.78 13.45
CA PRO A 195 0.02 33.72 14.38
C PRO A 195 1.35 34.29 13.88
N TRP A 196 2.01 33.60 12.96
CA TRP A 196 3.34 33.95 12.41
C TRP A 196 3.26 34.64 11.04
N GLY A 197 2.04 34.88 10.55
CA GLY A 197 1.79 35.44 9.23
C GLY A 197 1.16 34.44 8.27
N LYS A 198 0.92 34.88 7.02
CA LYS A 198 0.38 34.00 5.99
C LYS A 198 1.39 32.93 5.60
N GLY A 199 0.93 31.67 5.54
CA GLY A 199 1.80 30.54 5.22
C GLY A 199 1.02 29.28 4.91
N ARG A 200 1.74 28.19 4.87
CA ARG A 200 1.21 26.83 4.65
C ARG A 200 1.93 25.80 5.49
N PRO A 201 1.32 24.62 5.76
CA PRO A 201 1.95 23.59 6.56
C PRO A 201 3.23 23.06 5.92
N GLY A 202 4.19 22.64 6.77
CA GLY A 202 5.24 21.71 6.39
C GLY A 202 4.66 20.31 6.21
N TRP A 203 5.32 19.47 5.42
CA TRP A 203 4.82 18.13 5.09
C TRP A 203 4.60 17.19 6.29
N HIS A 204 5.43 17.32 7.35
CA HIS A 204 5.42 16.37 8.46
C HIS A 204 4.32 16.64 9.49
N ILE A 205 3.94 17.93 9.68
CA ILE A 205 2.90 18.30 10.65
C ILE A 205 1.50 17.83 10.24
N GLU A 206 1.28 17.62 8.94
CA GLU A 206 0.00 17.17 8.42
C GLU A 206 -0.44 15.85 9.04
N CYS A 207 0.42 14.81 8.93
CA CYS A 207 0.10 13.48 9.39
C CYS A 207 -0.01 13.38 10.92
N SER A 208 0.87 14.05 11.66
CA SER A 208 0.80 14.01 13.13
C SER A 208 -0.47 14.69 13.65
N ALA A 209 -0.87 15.83 13.08
CA ALA A 209 -2.09 16.54 13.48
C ALA A 209 -3.36 15.79 13.06
N MET A 210 -3.40 15.22 11.84
CA MET A 210 -4.55 14.44 11.38
C MET A 210 -4.69 13.11 12.12
N ALA A 211 -3.59 12.40 12.39
CA ALA A 211 -3.61 11.18 13.17
C ALA A 211 -4.14 11.45 14.60
N GLU A 212 -3.67 12.50 15.25
CA GLU A 212 -4.15 12.90 16.57
C GLU A 212 -5.65 13.23 16.57
N GLN A 213 -6.11 13.98 15.57
CA GLN A 213 -7.51 14.39 15.44
C GLN A 213 -8.48 13.21 15.40
N TYR A 214 -8.12 12.14 14.69
CA TYR A 214 -9.03 11.02 14.44
C TYR A 214 -8.76 9.79 15.30
N LEU A 215 -7.51 9.55 15.68
CA LEU A 215 -7.11 8.37 16.42
C LEU A 215 -6.68 8.69 17.86
N GLY A 216 -6.61 9.98 18.20
CA GLY A 216 -6.16 10.46 19.51
C GLY A 216 -4.64 10.49 19.64
N PRO A 217 -4.14 10.98 20.81
CA PRO A 217 -2.71 11.17 21.04
C PRO A 217 -1.90 9.85 21.10
N ARG A 218 -2.58 8.71 21.20
CA ARG A 218 -1.98 7.38 21.17
C ARG A 218 -2.89 6.40 20.43
N PHE A 219 -2.32 5.65 19.48
CA PHE A 219 -3.02 4.64 18.69
C PHE A 219 -2.14 3.42 18.43
N ASP A 220 -2.70 2.35 17.84
CA ASP A 220 -2.06 1.04 17.87
C ASP A 220 -0.99 0.88 16.79
N LEU A 221 -1.29 1.18 15.52
CA LEU A 221 -0.44 0.86 14.38
C LEU A 221 -0.20 2.09 13.50
N HIS A 222 1.06 2.34 13.14
CA HIS A 222 1.42 3.32 12.11
C HIS A 222 2.18 2.63 10.98
N GLY A 223 1.77 2.88 9.74
CA GLY A 223 2.31 2.21 8.57
C GLY A 223 2.72 3.12 7.43
N GLY A 224 3.61 2.60 6.56
CA GLY A 224 4.03 3.27 5.33
C GLY A 224 5.17 2.56 4.62
N GLY A 225 5.69 3.17 3.55
CA GLY A 225 6.90 2.70 2.89
C GLY A 225 8.14 2.91 3.76
N ILE A 226 9.16 2.08 3.57
CA ILE A 226 10.43 2.19 4.31
C ILE A 226 11.14 3.54 4.06
N ASP A 227 10.87 4.18 2.93
CA ASP A 227 11.33 5.53 2.57
C ASP A 227 10.73 6.63 3.46
N LEU A 228 9.53 6.39 4.02
CA LEU A 228 8.90 7.32 4.97
C LEU A 228 9.49 7.19 6.38
N ARG A 229 10.16 6.08 6.72
CA ARG A 229 10.76 5.90 8.05
C ARG A 229 11.63 7.09 8.45
N PHE A 230 12.39 7.64 7.48
CA PHE A 230 13.15 8.87 7.63
C PHE A 230 13.11 9.69 6.34
N PRO A 231 12.85 11.01 6.41
CA PRO A 231 12.64 11.78 7.65
C PRO A 231 11.19 11.78 8.20
N HIS A 232 10.19 11.38 7.38
CA HIS A 232 8.78 11.69 7.61
C HIS A 232 8.24 11.13 8.93
N HIS A 233 8.28 9.82 9.15
CA HIS A 233 7.74 9.18 10.36
C HIS A 233 8.57 9.51 11.62
N GLU A 234 9.89 9.71 11.49
CA GLU A 234 10.72 10.20 12.60
C GLU A 234 10.27 11.60 13.04
N ASN A 235 9.98 12.48 12.08
CA ASN A 235 9.52 13.83 12.32
C ASN A 235 8.10 13.85 12.91
N GLU A 236 7.17 13.01 12.41
CA GLU A 236 5.84 12.86 12.99
C GLU A 236 5.91 12.41 14.46
N ARG A 237 6.77 11.41 14.75
CA ARG A 237 7.00 10.92 16.11
C ARG A 237 7.55 12.02 17.00
N ALA A 238 8.52 12.80 16.52
CA ALA A 238 9.10 13.92 17.28
C ALA A 238 8.04 15.00 17.58
N GLN A 239 7.19 15.34 16.60
CA GLN A 239 6.09 16.30 16.78
C GLN A 239 5.09 15.81 17.83
N ALA A 240 4.57 14.60 17.67
CA ALA A 240 3.55 14.06 18.55
C ALA A 240 4.07 13.85 19.99
N GLN A 241 5.26 13.27 20.15
CA GLN A 241 5.87 13.08 21.46
C GLN A 241 6.35 14.40 22.08
N GLY A 242 6.71 15.37 21.28
CA GLY A 242 6.98 16.74 21.71
C GLY A 242 5.75 17.38 22.37
N VAL A 243 4.55 17.10 21.89
CA VAL A 243 3.30 17.61 22.46
C VAL A 243 2.80 16.75 23.62
N HIS A 244 2.79 15.44 23.52
CA HIS A 244 2.10 14.55 24.46
C HIS A 244 3.04 13.75 25.36
N GLY A 245 4.35 13.90 25.18
CA GLY A 245 5.37 13.18 25.96
C GLY A 245 5.73 11.80 25.41
N PRO A 246 6.78 11.18 25.96
CA PRO A 246 7.28 9.88 25.53
C PRO A 246 6.21 8.78 25.55
N GLY A 247 6.23 7.89 24.54
CA GLY A 247 5.28 6.79 24.41
C GLY A 247 3.90 7.16 23.85
N SER A 248 3.68 8.45 23.52
CA SER A 248 2.54 8.87 22.69
C SER A 248 2.75 8.54 21.23
N PHE A 249 1.71 8.77 20.41
CA PHE A 249 1.59 8.47 19.00
C PHE A 249 1.43 6.96 18.75
N ALA A 250 2.10 6.38 17.76
CA ALA A 250 1.94 4.99 17.44
C ALA A 250 2.62 4.03 18.43
N GLN A 251 1.89 2.96 18.82
CA GLN A 251 2.45 1.90 19.64
C GLN A 251 3.40 1.01 18.84
N HIS A 252 3.05 0.72 17.57
CA HIS A 252 3.85 -0.12 16.68
C HIS A 252 4.02 0.54 15.31
N TRP A 253 5.19 0.37 14.72
CA TRP A 253 5.59 0.94 13.43
C TRP A 253 5.87 -0.14 12.40
N LEU A 254 5.12 -0.12 11.30
CA LEU A 254 5.22 -1.11 10.23
C LEU A 254 5.68 -0.45 8.93
N HIS A 255 6.76 -0.97 8.33
CA HIS A 255 7.27 -0.42 7.07
C HIS A 255 7.39 -1.52 6.01
N ASN A 256 6.82 -1.27 4.83
CA ASN A 256 7.02 -2.17 3.70
C ASN A 256 8.31 -1.82 2.95
N GLY A 257 8.97 -2.85 2.43
CA GLY A 257 10.20 -2.72 1.67
C GLY A 257 10.01 -2.05 0.30
N PHE A 258 11.11 -1.60 -0.31
CA PHE A 258 11.11 -0.99 -1.64
C PHE A 258 10.71 -1.96 -2.75
N ILE A 259 10.27 -1.40 -3.87
CA ILE A 259 10.26 -2.09 -5.16
C ILE A 259 11.48 -1.62 -5.94
N GLY A 260 12.37 -2.56 -6.24
CA GLY A 260 13.54 -2.33 -7.08
C GLY A 260 13.21 -2.61 -8.55
N PHE A 261 13.58 -1.70 -9.45
CA PHE A 261 13.47 -1.87 -10.88
C PHE A 261 14.63 -2.72 -11.40
N ARG A 262 14.36 -3.69 -12.30
CA ARG A 262 15.37 -4.40 -13.05
C ARG A 262 14.98 -4.45 -14.53
N TRP A 263 15.86 -3.96 -15.39
CA TRP A 263 15.75 -4.18 -16.81
C TRP A 263 16.42 -5.52 -17.15
N VAL A 264 15.65 -6.45 -17.65
CA VAL A 264 16.12 -7.81 -17.99
C VAL A 264 15.90 -8.09 -19.48
N HIS A 265 16.74 -8.91 -20.06
CA HIS A 265 16.52 -9.47 -21.39
C HIS A 265 17.35 -10.76 -21.55
N GLU A 266 16.76 -11.83 -22.11
CA GLU A 266 17.40 -13.14 -22.28
C GLU A 266 18.11 -13.63 -20.99
N ASP A 267 17.40 -13.57 -19.84
CA ASP A 267 17.88 -13.93 -18.50
C ASP A 267 19.07 -13.11 -17.97
N GLN A 268 19.44 -12.01 -18.64
CA GLN A 268 20.47 -11.09 -18.19
C GLN A 268 19.87 -9.82 -17.58
N VAL A 269 20.45 -9.35 -16.48
CA VAL A 269 20.12 -8.05 -15.90
C VAL A 269 20.96 -6.98 -16.59
N LEU A 270 20.33 -6.13 -17.38
CA LEU A 270 20.97 -5.05 -18.13
C LEU A 270 21.13 -3.77 -17.30
N ALA A 271 20.19 -3.51 -16.40
CA ALA A 271 20.25 -2.44 -15.42
C ALA A 271 19.37 -2.74 -14.21
N GLU A 272 19.76 -2.24 -13.04
CA GLU A 272 18.97 -2.34 -11.81
C GLU A 272 19.12 -1.09 -10.94
N GLY A 273 18.12 -0.82 -10.09
CA GLY A 273 18.18 0.27 -9.13
C GLY A 273 16.85 0.54 -8.42
N SER A 274 16.91 1.30 -7.36
CA SER A 274 15.72 1.81 -6.65
C SER A 274 15.20 3.14 -7.21
N LYS A 275 15.96 3.78 -8.10
CA LYS A 275 15.59 5.05 -8.74
C LYS A 275 15.90 4.98 -10.23
N ILE A 276 14.90 5.31 -11.03
CA ILE A 276 15.02 5.43 -12.49
C ILE A 276 15.48 6.85 -12.82
N ALA A 277 16.64 6.97 -13.50
CA ALA A 277 17.17 8.26 -13.94
C ALA A 277 16.31 8.83 -15.08
N LYS A 278 15.51 9.86 -14.79
CA LYS A 278 14.60 10.48 -15.77
C LYS A 278 15.29 11.28 -16.88
N SER A 279 16.61 11.48 -16.79
CA SER A 279 17.43 12.17 -17.79
C SER A 279 17.75 11.32 -19.02
N ASP A 280 17.69 9.99 -18.90
CA ASP A 280 17.91 9.05 -19.99
C ASP A 280 16.58 8.73 -20.68
N GLU A 281 16.50 8.87 -22.00
CA GLU A 281 15.30 8.62 -22.80
C GLU A 281 14.82 7.16 -22.69
N LYS A 282 15.74 6.21 -22.70
CA LYS A 282 15.45 4.79 -22.49
C LYS A 282 14.84 4.54 -21.10
N MET A 283 15.41 5.19 -20.08
CA MET A 283 14.92 5.10 -18.71
C MET A 283 13.58 5.79 -18.53
N ARG A 284 13.29 6.88 -19.28
CA ARG A 284 11.95 7.50 -19.29
C ARG A 284 10.88 6.56 -19.83
N PHE A 285 11.19 5.82 -20.89
CA PHE A 285 10.29 4.82 -21.43
C PHE A 285 10.05 3.69 -20.41
N MET A 286 11.11 3.19 -19.78
CA MET A 286 11.00 2.17 -18.73
C MET A 286 10.21 2.67 -17.52
N TYR A 287 10.29 3.98 -17.22
CA TYR A 287 9.46 4.59 -16.18
C TYR A 287 7.96 4.53 -16.49
N ALA A 288 7.56 4.63 -17.75
CA ALA A 288 6.16 4.46 -18.15
C ALA A 288 5.63 3.05 -17.80
N ALA A 289 6.46 2.01 -17.92
CA ALA A 289 6.12 0.65 -17.47
C ALA A 289 6.00 0.55 -15.94
N PHE A 290 6.66 1.44 -15.21
CA PHE A 290 6.66 1.51 -13.74
C PHE A 290 5.45 2.27 -13.16
N VAL A 291 4.66 2.97 -14.00
CA VAL A 291 3.40 3.61 -13.59
C VAL A 291 2.36 2.55 -13.29
N ALA A 292 1.73 2.64 -12.09
CA ALA A 292 0.77 1.63 -11.64
C ALA A 292 -0.41 1.48 -12.61
N ARG A 293 -0.94 2.59 -13.17
CA ARG A 293 -2.01 2.56 -14.17
C ARG A 293 -1.66 1.72 -15.38
N THR A 294 -0.44 1.85 -15.93
CA THR A 294 0.03 1.03 -17.05
C THR A 294 -0.02 -0.47 -16.72
N CYS A 295 0.41 -0.84 -15.50
CA CYS A 295 0.34 -2.23 -15.04
C CYS A 295 -1.12 -2.71 -14.89
N ILE A 296 -1.99 -1.87 -14.32
CA ILE A 296 -3.42 -2.16 -14.09
C ILE A 296 -4.16 -2.35 -15.43
N GLU A 297 -3.95 -1.45 -16.38
CA GLU A 297 -4.60 -1.52 -17.70
C GLU A 297 -4.17 -2.76 -18.49
N ARG A 298 -2.88 -3.12 -18.41
CA ARG A 298 -2.33 -4.26 -19.17
C ARG A 298 -2.67 -5.60 -18.54
N HIS A 299 -2.60 -5.73 -17.21
CA HIS A 299 -2.66 -7.01 -16.50
C HIS A 299 -3.88 -7.15 -15.58
N GLY A 300 -4.60 -6.05 -15.33
CA GLY A 300 -5.67 -6.00 -14.33
C GLY A 300 -5.15 -5.72 -12.93
N GLY A 301 -5.92 -4.95 -12.16
CA GLY A 301 -5.49 -4.54 -10.80
C GLY A 301 -5.29 -5.69 -9.85
N GLU A 302 -6.09 -6.75 -9.98
CA GLU A 302 -5.97 -7.94 -9.14
C GLU A 302 -4.68 -8.74 -9.41
N ALA A 303 -4.17 -8.76 -10.66
CA ALA A 303 -2.87 -9.34 -10.97
C ALA A 303 -1.73 -8.53 -10.37
N VAL A 304 -1.82 -7.19 -10.42
CA VAL A 304 -0.87 -6.31 -9.73
C VAL A 304 -0.92 -6.56 -8.23
N ARG A 305 -2.12 -6.66 -7.64
CA ARG A 305 -2.31 -6.99 -6.23
C ARG A 305 -1.68 -8.32 -5.86
N LEU A 306 -1.98 -9.39 -6.60
CA LEU A 306 -1.39 -10.71 -6.35
C LEU A 306 0.13 -10.66 -6.40
N TRP A 307 0.72 -10.03 -7.43
CA TRP A 307 2.15 -9.89 -7.56
C TRP A 307 2.79 -9.17 -6.36
N LEU A 308 2.17 -8.07 -5.90
CA LEU A 308 2.65 -7.32 -4.72
C LEU A 308 2.65 -8.17 -3.44
N LEU A 309 1.76 -9.15 -3.32
CA LEU A 309 1.63 -10.04 -2.17
C LEU A 309 2.51 -11.30 -2.25
N THR A 310 3.19 -11.56 -3.39
CA THR A 310 4.07 -12.72 -3.55
C THR A 310 5.33 -12.67 -2.71
N THR A 311 5.73 -11.48 -2.27
CA THR A 311 6.91 -11.27 -1.42
C THR A 311 6.47 -10.68 -0.09
N HIS A 312 7.06 -11.17 1.01
CA HIS A 312 6.78 -10.64 2.35
C HIS A 312 6.93 -9.12 2.36
N TYR A 313 5.96 -8.41 2.96
CA TYR A 313 5.87 -6.94 2.81
C TYR A 313 7.15 -6.19 3.19
N ARG A 314 7.93 -6.67 4.18
CA ARG A 314 9.18 -6.04 4.61
C ARG A 314 10.34 -6.24 3.66
N ASN A 315 10.31 -7.28 2.84
CA ASN A 315 11.42 -7.58 1.93
C ASN A 315 11.34 -6.69 0.67
N PRO A 316 12.47 -6.33 0.06
CA PRO A 316 12.46 -5.71 -1.25
C PRO A 316 11.82 -6.65 -2.29
N LEU A 317 11.10 -6.07 -3.24
CA LEU A 317 10.45 -6.78 -4.35
C LEU A 317 11.05 -6.30 -5.66
N ALA A 318 11.49 -7.22 -6.52
CA ALA A 318 12.02 -6.87 -7.83
C ALA A 318 10.89 -6.73 -8.86
N PHE A 319 10.88 -5.60 -9.55
CA PHE A 319 10.01 -5.35 -10.70
C PHE A 319 10.81 -5.52 -11.98
N ASP A 320 10.66 -6.68 -12.59
CA ASP A 320 11.37 -7.04 -13.81
C ASP A 320 10.63 -6.49 -15.03
N VAL A 321 11.33 -5.73 -15.83
CA VAL A 321 10.92 -5.22 -17.13
C VAL A 321 11.75 -5.93 -18.19
N ASP A 322 11.15 -6.89 -18.89
CA ASP A 322 11.80 -7.58 -19.99
C ASP A 322 11.55 -6.81 -21.29
N MET A 323 12.62 -6.29 -21.86
CA MET A 323 12.61 -5.44 -23.03
C MET A 323 13.89 -5.63 -23.84
N PRO A 324 13.78 -6.03 -25.14
CA PRO A 324 14.95 -6.06 -26.02
C PRO A 324 15.59 -4.68 -26.14
N PRO A 325 16.94 -4.56 -26.04
CA PRO A 325 17.64 -3.26 -26.06
C PRO A 325 17.45 -2.46 -27.36
N ASP A 326 17.18 -3.14 -28.48
CA ASP A 326 16.93 -2.57 -29.79
C ASP A 326 15.46 -2.16 -30.03
N ARG A 327 14.55 -2.55 -29.10
CA ARG A 327 13.11 -2.22 -29.16
C ARG A 327 12.65 -1.31 -28.04
N VAL A 328 13.57 -0.66 -27.35
CA VAL A 328 13.20 0.35 -26.34
C VAL A 328 12.44 1.48 -27.02
N GLY A 329 11.22 1.75 -26.52
CA GLY A 329 10.27 2.69 -27.14
C GLY A 329 9.05 1.99 -27.73
N ASP A 330 9.12 0.69 -27.95
CA ASP A 330 8.02 -0.13 -28.49
C ASP A 330 7.29 -0.87 -27.35
N LEU A 331 6.14 -0.34 -26.93
CA LEU A 331 5.32 -0.94 -25.87
C LEU A 331 4.85 -2.36 -26.21
N SER A 332 4.80 -2.76 -27.50
CA SER A 332 4.41 -4.11 -27.90
C SER A 332 5.46 -5.16 -27.55
N ALA A 333 6.74 -4.74 -27.42
CA ALA A 333 7.84 -5.59 -26.99
C ALA A 333 8.00 -5.67 -25.46
N LEU A 334 7.32 -4.81 -24.73
CA LEU A 334 7.38 -4.77 -23.27
C LEU A 334 6.71 -5.98 -22.65
N ARG A 335 7.45 -6.71 -21.82
CA ARG A 335 6.91 -7.79 -20.98
C ARG A 335 7.17 -7.49 -19.49
N LEU A 336 6.25 -7.92 -18.66
CA LEU A 336 6.31 -7.81 -17.20
C LEU A 336 6.13 -9.21 -16.59
N PRO A 337 7.22 -10.02 -16.55
CA PRO A 337 7.14 -11.45 -16.24
C PRO A 337 6.43 -11.77 -14.92
N GLY A 338 6.66 -10.95 -13.88
CA GLY A 338 6.01 -11.12 -12.58
C GLY A 338 4.49 -10.91 -12.63
N LEU A 339 4.02 -9.95 -13.42
CA LEU A 339 2.58 -9.70 -13.62
C LEU A 339 1.94 -10.76 -14.52
N GLU A 340 2.64 -11.21 -15.56
CA GLU A 340 2.19 -12.30 -16.42
C GLU A 340 2.03 -13.61 -15.63
N GLU A 341 2.92 -13.89 -14.68
CA GLU A 341 2.78 -15.03 -13.78
C GLU A 341 1.59 -14.87 -12.82
N ALA A 342 1.39 -13.67 -12.27
CA ALA A 342 0.23 -13.39 -11.43
C ALA A 342 -1.09 -13.58 -12.19
N GLU A 343 -1.18 -13.17 -13.45
CA GLU A 343 -2.34 -13.42 -14.29
C GLU A 343 -2.62 -14.93 -14.46
N ARG A 344 -1.59 -15.74 -14.75
CA ARG A 344 -1.75 -17.20 -14.89
C ARG A 344 -2.27 -17.85 -13.61
N ARG A 345 -1.77 -17.40 -12.46
CA ARG A 345 -2.22 -17.90 -11.15
C ARG A 345 -3.67 -17.51 -10.85
N LEU A 346 -4.08 -16.29 -11.20
CA LEU A 346 -5.48 -15.85 -11.06
C LEU A 346 -6.39 -16.61 -12.03
N GLU A 347 -5.99 -16.78 -13.29
CA GLU A 347 -6.75 -17.57 -14.27
C GLU A 347 -7.01 -18.98 -13.74
N TYR A 348 -5.98 -19.64 -13.19
CA TYR A 348 -6.14 -20.96 -12.56
C TYR A 348 -7.12 -20.91 -11.39
N ALA A 349 -7.06 -19.88 -10.55
CA ALA A 349 -7.95 -19.74 -9.39
C ALA A 349 -9.41 -19.55 -9.83
N TYR A 350 -9.66 -18.65 -10.78
CA TYR A 350 -11.01 -18.37 -11.28
C TYR A 350 -11.61 -19.55 -12.06
N LEU A 351 -10.81 -20.25 -12.85
CA LEU A 351 -11.26 -21.50 -13.49
C LEU A 351 -11.61 -22.58 -12.45
N SER A 352 -10.83 -22.68 -11.37
CA SER A 352 -11.13 -23.63 -10.28
C SER A 352 -12.42 -23.26 -9.54
N GLN A 353 -12.63 -21.96 -9.28
CA GLN A 353 -13.87 -21.46 -8.66
C GLN A 353 -15.08 -21.69 -9.56
N GLN A 354 -14.99 -21.41 -10.87
CA GLN A 354 -16.07 -21.68 -11.82
C GLN A 354 -16.46 -23.17 -11.81
N ARG A 355 -15.48 -24.07 -11.89
CA ARG A 355 -15.72 -25.51 -11.80
C ARG A 355 -16.39 -25.92 -10.48
N LEU A 356 -16.04 -25.27 -9.38
CA LEU A 356 -16.69 -25.50 -8.08
C LEU A 356 -18.15 -25.04 -8.11
N ASP A 357 -18.41 -23.83 -8.62
CA ASP A 357 -19.77 -23.28 -8.72
C ASP A 357 -20.65 -24.17 -9.59
N ASP A 358 -20.14 -24.63 -10.76
CA ASP A 358 -20.84 -25.56 -11.65
C ASP A 358 -21.14 -26.91 -10.95
N ALA A 359 -20.19 -27.42 -10.17
CA ALA A 359 -20.36 -28.68 -9.44
C ALA A 359 -21.36 -28.57 -8.28
N LEU A 360 -21.47 -27.39 -7.66
CA LEU A 360 -22.39 -27.14 -6.55
C LEU A 360 -23.79 -26.69 -6.99
N ALA A 361 -23.94 -26.11 -8.19
CA ALA A 361 -25.21 -25.58 -8.68
C ALA A 361 -26.39 -26.57 -8.61
N PRO A 362 -26.24 -27.87 -8.99
CA PRO A 362 -27.33 -28.85 -8.90
C PRO A 362 -27.51 -29.43 -7.46
N LEU A 363 -26.67 -29.07 -6.51
CA LEU A 363 -26.63 -29.68 -5.19
C LEU A 363 -27.26 -28.79 -4.12
N LYS A 364 -28.00 -29.39 -3.20
CA LYS A 364 -28.39 -28.71 -1.97
C LYS A 364 -27.20 -28.72 -0.98
N PRO A 365 -27.08 -27.66 -0.13
CA PRO A 365 -26.11 -27.68 0.95
C PRO A 365 -26.25 -28.95 1.80
N GLU A 366 -25.12 -29.57 2.08
CA GLU A 366 -25.08 -30.77 2.95
C GLU A 366 -25.11 -30.34 4.42
N PRO A 367 -25.76 -31.13 5.30
CA PRO A 367 -25.70 -30.89 6.73
C PRO A 367 -24.26 -31.03 7.24
N GLU A 368 -24.00 -30.47 8.44
CA GLU A 368 -22.71 -30.55 9.10
C GLU A 368 -22.25 -32.02 9.25
N GLY A 369 -20.94 -32.21 9.19
CA GLY A 369 -20.36 -33.53 9.28
C GLY A 369 -18.89 -33.55 8.84
N PRO A 370 -18.24 -34.71 8.83
CA PRO A 370 -16.83 -34.81 8.48
C PRO A 370 -16.55 -34.34 7.05
N VAL A 371 -15.44 -33.67 6.89
CA VAL A 371 -14.83 -33.25 5.63
C VAL A 371 -13.43 -33.83 5.51
N VAL A 372 -12.78 -33.72 4.38
CA VAL A 372 -11.38 -34.12 4.21
C VAL A 372 -10.49 -33.24 5.12
N ASP A 373 -9.54 -33.83 5.83
CA ASP A 373 -8.72 -33.16 6.83
C ASP A 373 -7.96 -31.95 6.27
N GLU A 374 -7.41 -32.04 5.06
CA GLU A 374 -6.76 -30.93 4.38
C GLU A 374 -7.71 -29.72 4.24
N ALA A 375 -8.99 -29.97 3.91
CA ALA A 375 -9.99 -28.93 3.78
C ALA A 375 -10.45 -28.37 5.14
N ALA A 376 -10.35 -29.11 6.22
CA ALA A 376 -10.71 -28.67 7.55
C ALA A 376 -9.73 -27.62 8.12
N GLN A 377 -8.48 -27.65 7.71
CA GLN A 377 -7.36 -26.95 8.40
C GLN A 377 -6.74 -25.80 7.58
N TRP A 378 -6.87 -25.80 6.26
CA TRP A 378 -6.09 -24.87 5.42
C TRP A 378 -6.37 -23.40 5.69
N LEU A 379 -7.64 -23.02 5.93
CA LEU A 379 -8.00 -21.62 6.19
C LEU A 379 -7.37 -21.12 7.50
N GLU A 380 -7.34 -21.97 8.53
CA GLU A 380 -6.68 -21.60 9.79
C GLU A 380 -5.16 -21.48 9.61
N ARG A 381 -4.52 -22.35 8.79
CA ARG A 381 -3.11 -22.19 8.44
C ARG A 381 -2.84 -20.89 7.68
N LEU A 382 -3.75 -20.50 6.77
CA LEU A 382 -3.67 -19.18 6.11
C LEU A 382 -3.75 -18.04 7.14
N TYR A 383 -4.68 -18.11 8.08
CA TYR A 383 -4.79 -17.10 9.14
C TYR A 383 -3.56 -17.08 10.05
N GLN A 384 -3.01 -18.23 10.42
CA GLN A 384 -1.78 -18.34 11.22
C GLN A 384 -0.59 -17.71 10.49
N ALA A 385 -0.47 -17.91 9.18
CA ALA A 385 0.55 -17.24 8.37
C ALA A 385 0.38 -15.71 8.40
N MET A 386 -0.86 -15.23 8.31
CA MET A 386 -1.16 -13.82 8.40
C MET A 386 -1.00 -13.26 9.82
N ASP A 387 -1.21 -14.07 10.87
CA ASP A 387 -0.97 -13.70 12.27
C ASP A 387 0.53 -13.55 12.58
N ASP A 388 1.40 -14.16 11.79
CA ASP A 388 2.85 -14.05 11.93
C ASP A 388 3.41 -12.99 10.97
N ASP A 389 3.23 -11.73 11.34
CA ASP A 389 3.78 -10.57 10.62
C ASP A 389 3.25 -10.44 9.19
N PHE A 390 1.97 -10.75 9.01
CA PHE A 390 1.26 -10.65 7.73
C PHE A 390 1.99 -11.35 6.57
N ASN A 391 2.37 -12.62 6.79
CA ASN A 391 3.16 -13.41 5.85
C ASN A 391 2.33 -13.86 4.64
N THR A 392 2.06 -12.92 3.74
CA THR A 392 1.25 -13.16 2.53
C THR A 392 1.82 -14.24 1.61
N PRO A 393 3.14 -14.42 1.41
CA PRO A 393 3.67 -15.54 0.62
C PRO A 393 3.21 -16.90 1.11
N VAL A 394 3.25 -17.14 2.43
CA VAL A 394 2.79 -18.41 3.04
C VAL A 394 1.26 -18.52 2.93
N ALA A 395 0.53 -17.43 3.17
CA ALA A 395 -0.92 -17.42 3.00
C ALA A 395 -1.34 -17.74 1.54
N LEU A 396 -0.64 -17.22 0.54
CA LEU A 396 -0.84 -17.53 -0.88
C LEU A 396 -0.50 -18.99 -1.21
N ALA A 397 0.47 -19.60 -0.54
CA ALA A 397 0.79 -21.02 -0.70
C ALA A 397 -0.37 -21.89 -0.19
N GLU A 398 -0.94 -21.58 0.99
CA GLU A 398 -2.12 -22.27 1.52
C GLU A 398 -3.35 -22.11 0.62
N TRP A 399 -3.59 -20.90 0.10
CA TRP A 399 -4.66 -20.63 -0.88
C TRP A 399 -4.49 -21.47 -2.15
N THR A 400 -3.27 -21.53 -2.70
CA THR A 400 -2.96 -22.33 -3.89
C THR A 400 -3.12 -23.84 -3.61
N ALA A 401 -2.72 -24.31 -2.44
CA ALA A 401 -2.89 -25.71 -2.03
C ALA A 401 -4.37 -26.09 -1.93
N ALA A 402 -5.23 -25.19 -1.41
CA ALA A 402 -6.67 -25.40 -1.35
C ALA A 402 -7.31 -25.49 -2.74
N LEU A 403 -6.88 -24.66 -3.70
CA LEU A 403 -7.31 -24.78 -5.11
C LEU A 403 -6.86 -26.10 -5.73
N GLY A 404 -5.66 -26.55 -5.43
CA GLY A 404 -5.16 -27.88 -5.84
C GLY A 404 -5.98 -29.04 -5.27
N LEU A 405 -6.34 -28.97 -3.97
CA LEU A 405 -7.23 -29.94 -3.34
C LEU A 405 -8.60 -29.95 -4.00
N LEU A 406 -9.18 -28.76 -4.23
CA LEU A 406 -10.44 -28.60 -4.93
C LEU A 406 -10.43 -29.31 -6.29
N ASN A 407 -9.42 -29.07 -7.12
CA ASN A 407 -9.33 -29.68 -8.44
C ASN A 407 -9.15 -31.21 -8.36
N ARG A 408 -8.35 -31.72 -7.40
CA ARG A 408 -8.25 -33.18 -7.18
C ARG A 408 -9.58 -33.82 -6.78
N LEU A 409 -10.38 -33.12 -5.95
CA LEU A 409 -11.73 -33.58 -5.58
C LEU A 409 -12.68 -33.59 -6.79
N LEU A 410 -12.68 -32.53 -7.60
CA LEU A 410 -13.52 -32.44 -8.80
C LEU A 410 -13.17 -33.51 -9.83
N ASP A 411 -11.89 -33.81 -9.99
CA ASP A 411 -11.39 -34.82 -10.94
C ASP A 411 -11.45 -36.26 -10.41
N ASN A 412 -11.92 -36.49 -9.18
CA ASN A 412 -11.88 -37.79 -8.49
C ASN A 412 -10.46 -38.42 -8.36
N LYS A 413 -9.44 -37.56 -8.19
CA LYS A 413 -8.02 -37.96 -8.09
C LYS A 413 -7.49 -38.02 -6.65
N LEU A 414 -8.35 -37.85 -5.63
CA LEU A 414 -7.92 -37.97 -4.24
C LEU A 414 -7.82 -39.44 -3.84
N VAL A 415 -6.70 -39.80 -3.18
CA VAL A 415 -6.43 -41.16 -2.72
C VAL A 415 -6.08 -41.14 -1.22
N PRO A 416 -6.81 -41.89 -0.37
CA PRO A 416 -8.01 -42.66 -0.72
C PRO A 416 -9.18 -41.78 -1.12
N ALA A 417 -10.06 -42.30 -1.98
CA ALA A 417 -11.25 -41.55 -2.41
C ALA A 417 -12.20 -41.36 -1.22
N PRO A 418 -12.65 -40.13 -0.90
CA PRO A 418 -13.60 -39.89 0.17
C PRO A 418 -14.99 -40.46 -0.19
N ALA A 419 -15.78 -40.83 0.82
CA ALA A 419 -17.18 -41.15 0.65
C ALA A 419 -17.93 -40.00 -0.03
N LYS A 420 -18.99 -40.30 -0.79
CA LYS A 420 -19.71 -39.33 -1.64
C LYS A 420 -20.23 -38.13 -0.82
N ASP A 421 -20.77 -38.38 0.36
CA ASP A 421 -21.27 -37.36 1.27
C ASP A 421 -20.14 -36.50 1.87
N VAL A 422 -19.01 -37.12 2.25
CA VAL A 422 -17.79 -36.41 2.71
C VAL A 422 -17.26 -35.50 1.60
N ARG A 423 -17.19 -36.01 0.35
CA ARG A 423 -16.75 -35.22 -0.79
C ARG A 423 -17.65 -33.99 -1.01
N ARG A 424 -18.99 -34.15 -0.96
CA ARG A 424 -19.94 -33.03 -1.14
C ARG A 424 -19.79 -32.00 -0.04
N ARG A 425 -19.73 -32.42 1.23
CA ARG A 425 -19.48 -31.51 2.36
C ARG A 425 -18.16 -30.78 2.21
N THR A 426 -17.11 -31.47 1.76
CA THR A 426 -15.80 -30.85 1.51
C THR A 426 -15.86 -29.77 0.43
N LEU A 427 -16.59 -29.98 -0.66
CA LEU A 427 -16.77 -28.95 -1.71
C LEU A 427 -17.50 -27.71 -1.16
N TRP A 428 -18.58 -27.89 -0.38
CA TRP A 428 -19.28 -26.76 0.26
C TRP A 428 -18.39 -26.05 1.26
N ARG A 429 -17.60 -26.77 2.05
CA ARG A 429 -16.62 -26.19 2.98
C ARG A 429 -15.57 -25.37 2.23
N LEU A 430 -14.97 -25.89 1.17
CA LEU A 430 -14.00 -25.16 0.35
C LEU A 430 -14.61 -23.92 -0.28
N ALA A 431 -15.84 -23.97 -0.77
CA ALA A 431 -16.52 -22.79 -1.30
C ALA A 431 -16.66 -21.68 -0.24
N ALA A 432 -17.04 -22.03 0.97
CA ALA A 432 -17.17 -21.05 2.07
C ALA A 432 -15.81 -20.48 2.49
N ASP A 433 -14.80 -21.34 2.62
CA ASP A 433 -13.48 -20.94 3.10
C ASP A 433 -12.67 -20.16 2.04
N LEU A 434 -12.84 -20.48 0.73
CA LEU A 434 -12.26 -19.69 -0.36
C LEU A 434 -12.81 -18.25 -0.37
N ARG A 435 -14.11 -18.05 -0.09
CA ARG A 435 -14.67 -16.70 0.04
C ARG A 435 -14.09 -15.94 1.24
N ARG A 436 -13.87 -16.62 2.37
CA ARG A 436 -13.22 -16.00 3.55
C ARG A 436 -11.77 -15.62 3.27
N ALA A 437 -11.02 -16.49 2.59
CA ALA A 437 -9.65 -16.19 2.18
C ALA A 437 -9.61 -15.04 1.15
N ALA A 438 -10.56 -15.03 0.20
CA ALA A 438 -10.74 -13.95 -0.77
C ALA A 438 -10.94 -12.60 -0.06
N ALA A 439 -11.82 -12.54 0.93
CA ALA A 439 -12.08 -11.31 1.71
C ALA A 439 -10.84 -10.79 2.45
N VAL A 440 -9.93 -11.67 2.90
CA VAL A 440 -8.67 -11.28 3.54
C VAL A 440 -7.62 -10.82 2.52
N LEU A 441 -7.42 -11.59 1.45
CA LEU A 441 -6.39 -11.31 0.46
C LEU A 441 -6.82 -10.26 -0.57
N GLY A 442 -8.14 -10.05 -0.74
CA GLY A 442 -8.72 -9.24 -1.82
C GLY A 442 -8.45 -9.86 -3.20
N LEU A 443 -8.48 -11.19 -3.29
CA LEU A 443 -8.21 -11.99 -4.48
C LEU A 443 -9.34 -13.01 -4.68
N GLY A 444 -9.85 -13.14 -5.92
CA GLY A 444 -10.91 -14.10 -6.21
C GLY A 444 -12.28 -13.70 -5.66
N GLU A 445 -12.53 -12.41 -5.43
CA GLU A 445 -13.81 -11.89 -4.92
C GLU A 445 -14.86 -11.73 -6.02
N ARG A 446 -14.46 -11.64 -7.29
CA ARG A 446 -15.34 -11.36 -8.42
C ARG A 446 -16.04 -12.64 -8.91
N PRO A 447 -17.20 -12.52 -9.59
CA PRO A 447 -17.81 -13.65 -10.29
C PRO A 447 -16.82 -14.23 -11.33
N PRO A 448 -16.55 -15.55 -11.32
CA PRO A 448 -15.54 -16.17 -12.18
C PRO A 448 -15.75 -15.89 -13.66
N ALA A 449 -17.01 -16.00 -14.14
CA ALA A 449 -17.34 -15.79 -15.55
C ALA A 449 -17.02 -14.37 -16.04
N GLU A 450 -17.28 -13.34 -15.20
CA GLU A 450 -16.99 -11.94 -15.52
C GLU A 450 -15.49 -11.70 -15.61
N TRP A 451 -14.75 -12.16 -14.60
CA TRP A 451 -13.30 -12.00 -14.57
C TRP A 451 -12.62 -12.68 -15.76
N LEU A 452 -13.01 -13.92 -16.08
CA LEU A 452 -12.46 -14.69 -17.19
C LEU A 452 -12.76 -14.03 -18.55
N ALA A 453 -13.94 -13.44 -18.72
CA ALA A 453 -14.31 -12.73 -19.93
C ALA A 453 -13.45 -11.47 -20.14
N GLU A 454 -13.30 -10.65 -19.08
CA GLU A 454 -12.44 -9.46 -19.12
C GLU A 454 -10.96 -9.82 -19.33
N HIS A 455 -10.47 -10.86 -18.65
CA HIS A 455 -9.10 -11.33 -18.80
C HIS A 455 -8.82 -11.77 -20.24
N ARG A 456 -9.75 -12.52 -20.86
CA ARG A 456 -9.68 -12.87 -22.27
C ARG A 456 -9.60 -11.65 -23.15
N THR A 457 -10.48 -10.67 -22.94
CA THR A 457 -10.51 -9.42 -23.74
C THR A 457 -9.18 -8.67 -23.64
N ARG A 458 -8.62 -8.52 -22.43
CA ARG A 458 -7.30 -7.87 -22.24
C ARG A 458 -6.19 -8.63 -22.98
N ARG A 459 -6.15 -9.95 -22.88
CA ARG A 459 -5.13 -10.78 -23.57
C ARG A 459 -5.20 -10.68 -25.09
N ILE A 460 -6.41 -10.61 -25.64
CA ILE A 460 -6.62 -10.45 -27.07
C ILE A 460 -6.13 -9.08 -27.53
N ALA A 461 -6.52 -8.01 -26.81
CA ALA A 461 -6.10 -6.64 -27.10
C ALA A 461 -4.56 -6.50 -27.02
N ALA A 462 -3.93 -7.08 -25.98
CA ALA A 462 -2.47 -7.04 -25.80
C ALA A 462 -1.70 -7.76 -26.93
N ARG A 463 -2.35 -8.70 -27.65
CA ARG A 463 -1.76 -9.41 -28.79
C ARG A 463 -2.08 -8.76 -30.14
N GLY A 464 -2.81 -7.64 -30.15
CA GLY A 464 -3.28 -7.00 -31.39
C GLY A 464 -4.24 -7.86 -32.20
N LEU A 465 -4.95 -8.81 -31.54
CA LEU A 465 -5.90 -9.70 -32.20
C LEU A 465 -7.29 -9.06 -32.24
N ASP A 466 -7.99 -9.23 -33.35
CA ASP A 466 -9.35 -8.75 -33.52
C ASP A 466 -10.35 -9.71 -32.83
N VAL A 467 -11.00 -9.22 -31.76
CA VAL A 467 -11.98 -9.99 -30.99
C VAL A 467 -13.14 -10.48 -31.87
N ALA A 468 -13.67 -9.62 -32.72
CA ALA A 468 -14.81 -9.97 -33.59
C ALA A 468 -14.49 -11.10 -34.56
N ARG A 469 -13.24 -11.17 -35.03
CA ARG A 469 -12.77 -12.24 -35.93
C ARG A 469 -12.57 -13.57 -35.20
N ILE A 470 -12.25 -13.54 -33.90
CA ILE A 470 -12.05 -14.76 -33.08
C ILE A 470 -13.39 -15.34 -32.65
N GLU A 471 -14.39 -14.51 -32.34
CA GLU A 471 -15.73 -14.95 -31.95
C GLU A 471 -16.53 -15.50 -33.16
N ALA A 472 -16.11 -15.19 -34.39
CA ALA A 472 -16.71 -15.70 -35.64
C ALA A 472 -16.12 -17.05 -36.08
N LEU A 473 -15.06 -17.56 -35.47
CA LEU A 473 -14.46 -18.89 -35.70
C LEU A 473 -14.96 -19.93 -34.70
#